data_33f7f1c7fb2ac341a7f757d6c805737e
#
_entry.id   33f7f1c7fb2ac341a7f757d6c805737e
#
_cell.length_a   1.000
_cell.length_b   1.000
_cell.length_c   1.000
_cell.angle_alpha   90.00
_cell.angle_beta   90.00
_cell.angle_gamma   90.00
#
_symmetry.space_group_name_H-M   'P 1'
#
loop_
_entity.id
_entity.type
_entity.pdbx_description
1 polymer ?
#
loop_
_entity_poly.entity_id
_entity_poly.type
_entity_poly.pdbx_seq_one_letter_code
_entity_poly.pdbx_strand_id
1 'polypeptide(L)'
;MTEATTEQKKLSIKPDNIYETRQLSTQINLAPRALNYSDVNQIILEKLKKQVEGKCIGDGFIKDESVEIISRSPGMLLNHDFSGSVAYEIIYSAEVCNPKEGQILEVIVDDNNNETNTVCYFVDEDTSPIEIYLFKQHYLENPVYAGLKKGDKILVKVLETQVEFGESKIYASAEFLSLV
;
A
#
# COMPACT_ATOMS: atom_id res chain seq x y z
N MET A 1 1.43 -22.88 -50.28
CA MET A 1 2.32 -22.65 -49.14
C MET A 1 2.15 -21.19 -48.77
N THR A 2 1.34 -20.94 -47.78
CA THR A 2 1.06 -19.56 -47.30
C THR A 2 1.32 -19.58 -45.81
N GLU A 3 2.48 -19.05 -45.45
CA GLU A 3 2.87 -18.87 -44.06
C GLU A 3 1.99 -17.77 -43.45
N ALA A 4 1.14 -18.13 -42.51
CA ALA A 4 0.40 -17.19 -41.69
C ALA A 4 1.33 -16.73 -40.59
N THR A 5 1.94 -15.57 -40.78
CA THR A 5 2.64 -14.82 -39.75
C THR A 5 1.60 -14.33 -38.73
N THR A 6 1.53 -15.01 -37.59
CA THR A 6 0.75 -14.53 -36.44
C THR A 6 1.51 -13.38 -35.80
N GLU A 7 1.25 -12.17 -36.23
CA GLU A 7 1.65 -10.96 -35.48
C GLU A 7 0.91 -10.95 -34.15
N GLN A 8 1.60 -11.34 -33.11
CA GLN A 8 1.15 -11.09 -31.73
C GLN A 8 1.14 -9.58 -31.52
N LYS A 9 -0.05 -9.01 -31.59
CA LYS A 9 -0.32 -7.62 -31.24
C LYS A 9 0.01 -7.43 -29.75
N LYS A 10 1.22 -6.94 -29.49
CA LYS A 10 1.65 -6.56 -28.15
C LYS A 10 0.74 -5.43 -27.67
N LEU A 11 -0.35 -5.78 -26.98
CA LEU A 11 -1.16 -4.78 -26.28
C LEU A 11 -0.24 -4.14 -25.25
N SER A 12 0.05 -2.88 -25.41
CA SER A 12 0.73 -2.09 -24.38
C SER A 12 -0.26 -1.83 -23.25
N ILE A 13 -0.38 -2.81 -22.35
CA ILE A 13 -1.14 -2.68 -21.12
C ILE A 13 -0.33 -1.71 -20.24
N LYS A 14 -0.95 -0.59 -19.87
CA LYS A 14 -0.33 0.35 -18.92
C LYS A 14 -0.68 -0.11 -17.52
N PRO A 15 0.28 -0.13 -16.59
CA PRO A 15 0.00 -0.40 -15.20
C PRO A 15 -0.89 0.71 -14.60
N ASP A 16 -1.77 0.31 -13.70
CA ASP A 16 -2.66 1.23 -12.99
C ASP A 16 -1.92 1.92 -11.85
N ASN A 17 -2.37 3.14 -11.50
CA ASN A 17 -1.91 3.81 -10.30
C ASN A 17 -2.61 3.19 -9.07
N ILE A 18 -1.84 2.86 -8.05
CA ILE A 18 -2.33 2.25 -6.81
C ILE A 18 -2.53 3.25 -5.68
N TYR A 19 -2.02 4.47 -5.82
CA TYR A 19 -2.17 5.52 -4.83
C TYR A 19 -3.33 6.45 -5.18
N GLU A 20 -4.15 6.72 -4.17
CA GLU A 20 -5.24 7.70 -4.23
C GLU A 20 -5.09 8.67 -3.05
N THR A 21 -5.16 9.97 -3.31
CA THR A 21 -5.26 10.95 -2.23
C THR A 21 -6.63 10.85 -1.56
N ARG A 22 -6.66 10.55 -0.28
CA ARG A 22 -7.88 10.44 0.51
C ARG A 22 -7.88 11.40 1.68
N GLN A 23 -9.08 11.85 2.04
CA GLN A 23 -9.33 12.60 3.26
C GLN A 23 -9.79 11.62 4.34
N LEU A 24 -9.08 11.63 5.47
CA LEU A 24 -9.27 10.71 6.58
C LEU A 24 -9.47 11.48 7.88
N SER A 25 -10.00 10.82 8.90
CA SER A 25 -10.14 11.41 10.23
C SER A 25 -9.62 10.45 11.29
N THR A 26 -9.03 11.04 12.34
CA THR A 26 -8.58 10.28 13.51
C THR A 26 -8.58 11.17 14.75
N GLN A 27 -8.54 10.54 15.92
CA GLN A 27 -8.41 11.24 17.19
C GLN A 27 -6.98 11.16 17.71
N ILE A 28 -6.42 12.31 18.06
CA ILE A 28 -5.10 12.43 18.70
C ILE A 28 -5.26 12.94 20.12
N ASN A 29 -4.77 12.17 21.08
CA ASN A 29 -4.80 12.55 22.49
C ASN A 29 -3.43 13.08 22.91
N LEU A 30 -3.38 14.28 23.47
CA LEU A 30 -2.15 14.89 23.99
C LEU A 30 -2.18 14.90 25.52
N ALA A 31 -1.10 14.43 26.13
CA ALA A 31 -0.91 14.57 27.57
C ALA A 31 -0.66 16.03 27.96
N PRO A 32 -0.98 16.47 29.20
CA PRO A 32 -0.80 17.83 29.63
C PRO A 32 0.58 18.42 29.44
N ARG A 33 1.61 17.58 29.53
CA ARG A 33 3.01 18.00 29.32
C ARG A 33 3.26 18.46 27.87
N ALA A 34 2.58 17.84 26.89
CA ALA A 34 2.70 18.23 25.49
C ALA A 34 2.06 19.59 25.18
N LEU A 35 1.11 20.03 25.99
CA LEU A 35 0.41 21.33 25.83
C LEU A 35 1.27 22.52 26.26
N ASN A 36 2.37 22.29 26.98
CA ASN A 36 3.28 23.35 27.40
C ASN A 36 4.25 23.80 26.31
N TYR A 37 4.25 23.15 25.15
CA TYR A 37 5.07 23.53 24.01
C TYR A 37 4.37 24.60 23.18
N SER A 38 5.16 25.47 22.57
CA SER A 38 4.67 26.65 21.85
C SER A 38 3.86 26.32 20.58
N ASP A 39 4.03 25.13 19.98
CA ASP A 39 3.33 24.72 18.77
C ASP A 39 2.66 23.35 18.93
N VAL A 40 1.40 23.40 19.36
CA VAL A 40 0.54 22.22 19.49
C VAL A 40 0.27 21.56 18.14
N ASN A 41 0.22 22.33 17.02
CA ASN A 41 -0.04 21.78 15.69
C ASN A 41 1.10 20.90 15.22
N GLN A 42 2.34 21.32 15.48
CA GLN A 42 3.51 20.52 15.13
C GLN A 42 3.52 19.19 15.90
N ILE A 43 3.22 19.22 17.20
CA ILE A 43 3.16 18.00 18.02
C ILE A 43 2.07 17.04 17.54
N ILE A 44 0.91 17.59 17.17
CA ILE A 44 -0.18 16.79 16.59
C ILE A 44 0.27 16.14 15.29
N LEU A 45 0.91 16.91 14.39
CA LEU A 45 1.40 16.39 13.10
C LEU A 45 2.42 15.27 13.30
N GLU A 46 3.43 15.48 14.15
CA GLU A 46 4.45 14.46 14.44
C GLU A 46 3.85 13.18 15.02
N LYS A 47 2.86 13.34 15.91
CA LYS A 47 2.17 12.19 16.51
C LYS A 47 1.29 11.46 15.49
N LEU A 48 0.58 12.22 14.64
CA LEU A 48 -0.23 11.67 13.56
C LEU A 48 0.63 10.86 12.60
N LYS A 49 1.72 11.44 12.11
CA LYS A 49 2.67 10.76 11.21
C LYS A 49 3.15 9.42 11.79
N LYS A 50 3.64 9.42 13.03
CA LYS A 50 4.08 8.18 13.72
C LYS A 50 2.97 7.14 13.88
N GLN A 51 1.72 7.57 13.93
CA GLN A 51 0.59 6.66 14.13
C GLN A 51 0.15 6.01 12.81
N VAL A 52 0.20 6.74 11.69
CA VAL A 52 -0.44 6.31 10.44
C VAL A 52 0.53 6.09 9.27
N GLU A 53 1.64 6.84 9.16
CA GLU A 53 2.58 6.68 8.04
C GLU A 53 3.30 5.34 8.07
N GLY A 54 3.51 4.75 6.89
CA GLY A 54 4.18 3.47 6.71
C GLY A 54 3.37 2.27 7.23
N LYS A 55 2.07 2.42 7.44
CA LYS A 55 1.20 1.38 8.00
C LYS A 55 -0.12 1.26 7.26
N CYS A 56 -0.68 0.06 7.35
CA CYS A 56 -2.03 -0.21 6.91
C CYS A 56 -3.05 0.29 7.92
N ILE A 57 -4.02 1.03 7.44
CA ILE A 57 -5.26 1.38 8.14
C ILE A 57 -6.43 0.68 7.46
N GLY A 58 -7.66 0.82 7.96
CA GLY A 58 -8.84 0.18 7.34
C GLY A 58 -9.04 0.52 5.86
N ASP A 59 -8.52 1.65 5.39
CA ASP A 59 -8.64 2.13 4.01
C ASP A 59 -7.47 1.72 3.09
N GLY A 60 -6.40 1.14 3.63
CA GLY A 60 -5.20 0.75 2.88
C GLY A 60 -3.91 1.16 3.58
N PHE A 61 -2.79 1.08 2.87
CA PHE A 61 -1.47 1.50 3.35
C PHE A 61 -1.26 3.00 3.12
N ILE A 62 -0.83 3.73 4.15
CA ILE A 62 -0.51 5.15 4.05
C ILE A 62 0.96 5.33 3.67
N LYS A 63 1.18 6.04 2.56
CA LYS A 63 2.52 6.39 2.08
C LYS A 63 3.23 7.31 3.09
N ASP A 64 4.53 7.06 3.29
CA ASP A 64 5.36 7.92 4.12
C ASP A 64 5.43 9.35 3.56
N GLU A 65 5.54 10.33 4.42
CA GLU A 65 5.65 11.75 4.11
C GLU A 65 4.46 12.36 3.32
N SER A 66 3.35 11.62 3.19
CA SER A 66 2.16 12.08 2.47
C SER A 66 1.09 12.73 3.34
N VAL A 67 1.24 12.67 4.67
CA VAL A 67 0.22 13.12 5.61
C VAL A 67 0.26 14.63 5.80
N GLU A 68 -0.88 15.29 5.52
CA GLU A 68 -1.09 16.73 5.71
C GLU A 68 -2.36 16.98 6.51
N ILE A 69 -2.27 17.80 7.56
CA ILE A 69 -3.45 18.19 8.37
C ILE A 69 -4.26 19.23 7.60
N ILE A 70 -5.55 18.93 7.36
CA ILE A 70 -6.51 19.84 6.75
C ILE A 70 -7.15 20.72 7.83
N SER A 71 -7.64 20.10 8.90
CA SER A 71 -8.26 20.80 10.03
C SER A 71 -8.20 19.99 11.31
N ARG A 72 -8.40 20.66 12.44
CA ARG A 72 -8.56 20.03 13.74
C ARG A 72 -9.68 20.66 14.54
N SER A 73 -10.28 19.88 15.42
CA SER A 73 -11.26 20.40 16.39
C SER A 73 -10.57 21.25 17.48
N PRO A 74 -11.34 22.04 18.23
CA PRO A 74 -10.92 22.51 19.56
C PRO A 74 -10.57 21.29 20.43
N GLY A 75 -9.56 21.45 21.30
CA GLY A 75 -9.19 20.39 22.23
C GLY A 75 -10.32 20.16 23.26
N MET A 76 -10.64 18.89 23.49
CA MET A 76 -11.59 18.45 24.49
C MET A 76 -10.88 17.71 25.62
N LEU A 77 -11.10 18.14 26.86
CA LEU A 77 -10.52 17.44 28.02
C LEU A 77 -11.15 16.04 28.17
N LEU A 78 -10.31 15.04 28.30
CA LEU A 78 -10.76 13.67 28.59
C LEU A 78 -11.06 13.52 30.07
N ASN A 79 -12.33 13.35 30.41
CA ASN A 79 -12.81 13.34 31.81
C ASN A 79 -12.83 11.92 32.43
N HIS A 80 -12.66 10.86 31.63
CA HIS A 80 -12.89 9.50 32.11
C HIS A 80 -11.69 8.88 32.84
N ASP A 81 -10.48 9.40 32.63
CA ASP A 81 -9.24 8.82 33.18
C ASP A 81 -8.48 9.75 34.12
N PHE A 82 -9.01 10.94 34.39
CA PHE A 82 -8.39 11.99 35.22
C PHE A 82 -6.94 12.32 34.84
N SER A 83 -6.50 11.93 33.64
CA SER A 83 -5.14 12.19 33.16
C SER A 83 -4.86 13.64 32.81
N GLY A 84 -5.92 14.45 32.64
CA GLY A 84 -5.85 15.80 32.11
C GLY A 84 -5.45 15.84 30.61
N SER A 85 -5.50 14.71 29.92
CA SER A 85 -5.23 14.65 28.50
C SER A 85 -6.31 15.35 27.69
N VAL A 86 -5.90 15.93 26.57
CA VAL A 86 -6.79 16.65 25.65
C VAL A 86 -6.86 15.90 24.33
N ALA A 87 -8.08 15.58 23.89
CA ALA A 87 -8.38 14.94 22.63
C ALA A 87 -8.62 15.98 21.53
N TYR A 88 -8.07 15.75 20.37
CA TYR A 88 -8.29 16.50 19.14
C TYR A 88 -8.78 15.57 18.06
N GLU A 89 -9.88 15.90 17.40
CA GLU A 89 -10.28 15.28 16.16
C GLU A 89 -9.54 15.95 15.01
N ILE A 90 -8.83 15.15 14.24
CA ILE A 90 -7.98 15.62 13.14
C ILE A 90 -8.57 15.12 11.83
N ILE A 91 -8.75 16.03 10.88
CA ILE A 91 -9.02 15.72 9.48
C ILE A 91 -7.71 15.94 8.71
N TYR A 92 -7.27 14.94 8.01
CA TYR A 92 -6.01 14.98 7.26
C TYR A 92 -6.17 14.36 5.87
N SER A 93 -5.31 14.74 4.93
CA SER A 93 -5.13 14.08 3.65
C SER A 93 -3.90 13.21 3.68
N ALA A 94 -3.94 12.11 2.94
CA ALA A 94 -2.82 11.21 2.75
C ALA A 94 -2.92 10.47 1.41
N GLU A 95 -1.80 10.06 0.85
CA GLU A 95 -1.76 9.10 -0.25
C GLU A 95 -1.94 7.69 0.30
N VAL A 96 -3.03 7.05 -0.11
CA VAL A 96 -3.42 5.72 0.36
C VAL A 96 -3.26 4.73 -0.79
N CYS A 97 -2.44 3.70 -0.56
CA CYS A 97 -2.33 2.56 -1.44
C CYS A 97 -3.42 1.55 -1.09
N ASN A 98 -4.30 1.26 -2.04
CA ASN A 98 -5.34 0.24 -1.88
C ASN A 98 -5.62 -0.40 -3.24
N PRO A 99 -4.80 -1.39 -3.66
CA PRO A 99 -4.99 -2.09 -4.90
C PRO A 99 -6.33 -2.84 -4.88
N LYS A 100 -7.08 -2.73 -5.97
CA LYS A 100 -8.40 -3.35 -6.11
C LYS A 100 -8.32 -4.57 -7.01
N GLU A 101 -9.26 -5.50 -6.80
CA GLU A 101 -9.45 -6.64 -7.70
C GLU A 101 -9.57 -6.17 -9.15
N GLY A 102 -8.86 -6.86 -10.05
CA GLY A 102 -8.84 -6.58 -11.47
C GLY A 102 -7.82 -5.54 -11.93
N GLN A 103 -7.18 -4.80 -11.04
CA GLN A 103 -6.12 -3.85 -11.41
C GLN A 103 -4.88 -4.58 -11.94
N ILE A 104 -4.20 -3.93 -12.88
CA ILE A 104 -2.97 -4.44 -13.48
C ILE A 104 -1.79 -3.67 -12.93
N LEU A 105 -0.85 -4.40 -12.34
CA LEU A 105 0.32 -3.85 -11.70
C LEU A 105 1.61 -4.34 -12.37
N GLU A 106 2.61 -3.45 -12.47
CA GLU A 106 3.98 -3.84 -12.77
C GLU A 106 4.70 -4.14 -11.46
N VAL A 107 5.27 -5.34 -11.35
CA VAL A 107 5.93 -5.81 -10.14
C VAL A 107 7.25 -6.49 -10.45
N ILE A 108 8.11 -6.58 -9.45
CA ILE A 108 9.41 -7.25 -9.55
C ILE A 108 9.36 -8.57 -8.80
N VAL A 109 9.87 -9.62 -9.44
CA VAL A 109 10.04 -10.93 -8.81
C VAL A 109 11.15 -10.85 -7.77
N ASP A 110 10.84 -11.15 -6.51
CA ASP A 110 11.81 -11.23 -5.42
C ASP A 110 12.30 -12.66 -5.21
N ASP A 111 11.39 -13.59 -5.03
CA ASP A 111 11.72 -14.98 -4.80
C ASP A 111 10.86 -15.91 -5.65
N ASN A 112 11.52 -16.71 -6.47
CA ASN A 112 10.89 -17.76 -7.26
C ASN A 112 11.32 -19.18 -6.79
N ASN A 113 12.05 -19.28 -5.68
CA ASN A 113 12.59 -20.55 -5.18
C ASN A 113 11.60 -21.33 -4.31
N ASN A 114 10.54 -20.68 -3.82
CA ASN A 114 9.50 -21.36 -3.05
C ASN A 114 8.77 -22.40 -3.90
N GLU A 115 8.51 -23.57 -3.33
CA GLU A 115 7.85 -24.68 -4.07
C GLU A 115 6.40 -24.32 -4.46
N THR A 116 5.73 -23.48 -3.70
CA THR A 116 4.30 -23.17 -3.85
C THR A 116 4.00 -21.84 -4.52
N ASN A 117 4.83 -20.81 -4.28
CA ASN A 117 4.54 -19.43 -4.66
C ASN A 117 5.77 -18.77 -5.30
N THR A 118 5.52 -17.81 -6.19
CA THR A 118 6.47 -16.76 -6.54
C THR A 118 6.09 -15.50 -5.78
N VAL A 119 7.03 -14.90 -5.06
CA VAL A 119 6.84 -13.67 -4.32
C VAL A 119 7.32 -12.51 -5.17
N CYS A 120 6.47 -11.51 -5.30
CA CYS A 120 6.76 -10.29 -6.03
C CYS A 120 6.44 -9.08 -5.15
N TYR A 121 7.06 -7.96 -5.45
CA TYR A 121 6.75 -6.70 -4.78
C TYR A 121 6.54 -5.57 -5.78
N PHE A 122 5.66 -4.67 -5.43
CA PHE A 122 5.47 -3.43 -6.17
C PHE A 122 6.59 -2.47 -5.79
N VAL A 123 7.25 -1.89 -6.78
CA VAL A 123 8.31 -0.93 -6.54
C VAL A 123 7.74 0.47 -6.63
N ASP A 124 7.68 1.13 -5.48
CA ASP A 124 7.64 2.56 -5.39
C ASP A 124 9.05 3.08 -5.02
N GLU A 125 9.30 4.36 -5.17
CA GLU A 125 10.64 4.96 -5.11
C GLU A 125 11.46 4.60 -3.86
N ASP A 126 10.82 4.35 -2.71
CA ASP A 126 11.51 4.09 -1.44
C ASP A 126 11.11 2.79 -0.71
N THR A 127 9.85 2.37 -0.78
CA THR A 127 9.36 1.18 -0.08
C THR A 127 8.30 0.45 -0.88
N SER A 128 8.30 -0.89 -0.80
CA SER A 128 7.23 -1.68 -1.41
C SER A 128 6.04 -1.81 -0.46
N PRO A 129 4.93 -1.12 -0.69
CA PRO A 129 3.74 -1.20 0.16
C PRO A 129 2.96 -2.50 -0.03
N ILE A 130 3.25 -3.27 -1.09
CA ILE A 130 2.50 -4.47 -1.45
C ILE A 130 3.46 -5.64 -1.64
N GLU A 131 3.09 -6.76 -1.07
CA GLU A 131 3.71 -8.06 -1.31
C GLU A 131 2.71 -8.95 -2.05
N ILE A 132 3.11 -9.46 -3.22
CA ILE A 132 2.22 -10.16 -4.15
C ILE A 132 2.64 -11.61 -4.29
N TYR A 133 1.66 -12.50 -4.18
CA TYR A 133 1.83 -13.94 -4.30
C TYR A 133 1.22 -14.46 -5.60
N LEU A 134 2.04 -15.13 -6.40
CA LEU A 134 1.61 -15.88 -7.58
C LEU A 134 1.70 -17.38 -7.27
N PHE A 135 0.58 -18.07 -7.31
CA PHE A 135 0.52 -19.51 -7.01
C PHE A 135 1.00 -20.34 -8.19
N LYS A 136 2.14 -21.03 -8.07
CA LYS A 136 2.78 -21.81 -9.12
C LYS A 136 1.90 -22.90 -9.72
N GLN A 137 1.00 -23.46 -8.94
CA GLN A 137 0.07 -24.50 -9.41
C GLN A 137 -0.77 -24.09 -10.63
N HIS A 138 -1.00 -22.79 -10.83
CA HIS A 138 -1.76 -22.26 -11.95
C HIS A 138 -0.93 -22.09 -13.23
N TYR A 139 0.42 -22.23 -13.15
CA TYR A 139 1.35 -21.89 -14.23
C TYR A 139 2.33 -23.01 -14.57
N LEU A 140 2.05 -24.25 -14.15
CA LEU A 140 2.94 -25.42 -14.35
C LEU A 140 3.28 -25.68 -15.81
N GLU A 141 2.39 -25.34 -16.74
CA GLU A 141 2.57 -25.52 -18.16
C GLU A 141 3.02 -24.26 -18.90
N ASN A 142 3.24 -23.15 -18.19
CA ASN A 142 3.63 -21.88 -18.81
C ASN A 142 5.15 -21.73 -18.86
N PRO A 143 5.78 -21.86 -20.05
CA PRO A 143 7.24 -21.81 -20.16
C PRO A 143 7.83 -20.44 -19.82
N VAL A 144 7.07 -19.35 -20.01
CA VAL A 144 7.51 -18.00 -19.66
C VAL A 144 7.58 -17.85 -18.16
N TYR A 145 6.55 -18.32 -17.45
CA TYR A 145 6.51 -18.29 -15.99
C TYR A 145 7.61 -19.16 -15.36
N ALA A 146 7.87 -20.35 -15.93
CA ALA A 146 8.93 -21.25 -15.45
C ALA A 146 10.35 -20.66 -15.59
N GLY A 147 10.53 -19.72 -16.51
CA GLY A 147 11.79 -19.02 -16.76
C GLY A 147 12.03 -17.78 -15.89
N LEU A 148 11.07 -17.37 -15.06
CA LEU A 148 11.18 -16.16 -14.24
C LEU A 148 12.34 -16.25 -13.25
N LYS A 149 13.07 -15.14 -13.14
CA LYS A 149 14.22 -14.99 -12.24
C LYS A 149 13.98 -13.80 -11.30
N LYS A 150 14.68 -13.82 -10.18
CA LYS A 150 14.71 -12.66 -9.27
C LYS A 150 15.17 -11.41 -10.04
N GLY A 151 14.40 -10.34 -9.90
CA GLY A 151 14.63 -9.05 -10.55
C GLY A 151 13.87 -8.86 -11.87
N ASP A 152 13.21 -9.89 -12.39
CA ASP A 152 12.40 -9.75 -13.60
C ASP A 152 11.17 -8.89 -13.31
N LYS A 153 10.84 -8.01 -14.27
CA LYS A 153 9.63 -7.20 -14.22
C LYS A 153 8.50 -7.88 -14.95
N ILE A 154 7.39 -8.01 -14.28
CA ILE A 154 6.21 -8.69 -14.81
C ILE A 154 4.95 -7.85 -14.61
N LEU A 155 3.97 -8.07 -15.47
CA LEU A 155 2.61 -7.57 -15.29
C LEU A 155 1.76 -8.63 -14.63
N VAL A 156 1.04 -8.22 -13.61
CA VAL A 156 0.13 -9.08 -12.86
C VAL A 156 -1.23 -8.41 -12.73
N LYS A 157 -2.28 -9.23 -12.65
CA LYS A 157 -3.64 -8.78 -12.36
C LYS A 157 -4.00 -9.17 -10.94
N VAL A 158 -4.36 -8.20 -10.13
CA VAL A 158 -4.78 -8.44 -8.74
C VAL A 158 -6.06 -9.26 -8.71
N LEU A 159 -6.08 -10.33 -7.93
CA LEU A 159 -7.25 -11.18 -7.70
C LEU A 159 -7.90 -10.85 -6.36
N GLU A 160 -7.10 -10.74 -5.31
CA GLU A 160 -7.58 -10.49 -3.96
C GLU A 160 -6.52 -9.72 -3.18
N THR A 161 -6.96 -8.88 -2.25
CA THR A 161 -6.09 -8.12 -1.35
C THR A 161 -6.49 -8.32 0.10
N GLN A 162 -5.49 -8.43 0.97
CA GLN A 162 -5.65 -8.50 2.41
C GLN A 162 -4.92 -7.33 3.06
N VAL A 163 -5.70 -6.49 3.75
CA VAL A 163 -5.20 -5.33 4.49
C VAL A 163 -5.43 -5.58 5.96
N GLU A 164 -4.36 -5.72 6.74
CA GLU A 164 -4.44 -5.88 8.19
C GLU A 164 -4.01 -4.59 8.90
N PHE A 165 -4.81 -4.18 9.86
CA PHE A 165 -4.57 -2.92 10.59
C PHE A 165 -3.24 -2.95 11.35
N GLY A 166 -2.40 -1.95 11.11
CA GLY A 166 -1.10 -1.77 11.76
C GLY A 166 0.07 -2.47 11.07
N GLU A 167 -0.21 -3.33 10.06
CA GLU A 167 0.83 -3.97 9.26
C GLU A 167 1.55 -2.95 8.37
N SER A 168 2.80 -3.28 8.04
CA SER A 168 3.65 -2.43 7.18
C SER A 168 3.50 -2.72 5.68
N LYS A 169 2.68 -3.70 5.31
CA LYS A 169 2.45 -4.11 3.92
C LYS A 169 1.02 -4.60 3.71
N ILE A 170 0.58 -4.49 2.47
CA ILE A 170 -0.64 -5.13 1.95
C ILE A 170 -0.21 -6.46 1.32
N TYR A 171 -0.94 -7.52 1.60
CA TYR A 171 -0.76 -8.82 0.95
C TYR A 171 -1.79 -8.96 -0.17
N ALA A 172 -1.34 -9.39 -1.34
CA ALA A 172 -2.21 -9.60 -2.49
C ALA A 172 -1.93 -10.93 -3.18
N SER A 173 -2.98 -11.58 -3.66
CA SER A 173 -2.86 -12.65 -4.64
C SER A 173 -3.12 -12.08 -6.03
N ALA A 174 -2.37 -12.55 -7.02
CA ALA A 174 -2.49 -12.05 -8.37
C ALA A 174 -2.30 -13.15 -9.43
N GLU A 175 -2.76 -12.83 -10.63
CA GLU A 175 -2.59 -13.64 -11.84
C GLU A 175 -1.45 -13.06 -12.69
N PHE A 176 -0.52 -13.93 -13.13
CA PHE A 176 0.54 -13.55 -14.05
C PHE A 176 -0.03 -13.29 -15.44
N LEU A 177 0.31 -12.15 -16.04
CA LEU A 177 -0.12 -11.79 -17.40
C LEU A 177 1.00 -11.90 -18.41
N SER A 178 2.12 -11.22 -18.20
CA SER A 178 3.24 -11.21 -19.14
C SER A 178 4.53 -10.71 -18.49
N LEU A 179 5.66 -11.01 -19.13
CA LEU A 179 6.93 -10.34 -18.88
C LEU A 179 6.88 -8.93 -19.51
N VAL A 180 7.51 -7.94 -18.86
CA VAL A 180 7.60 -6.56 -19.39
C VAL A 180 8.74 -6.43 -20.41
#